data_9f89de1cf2b8f324dd3e3ccec31f3c7a
#
_entry.id   9f89de1cf2b8f324dd3e3ccec31f3c7a
#
_cell.length_a   1.000
_cell.length_b   1.000
_cell.length_c   1.000
_cell.angle_alpha   90.00
_cell.angle_beta   90.00
_cell.angle_gamma   90.00
#
_symmetry.space_group_name_H-M   'P 1'
#
loop_
_entity.id
_entity.type
_entity.pdbx_description
1 polymer ?
#
loop_
_entity_poly.entity_id
_entity_poly.type
_entity_poly.pdbx_seq_one_letter_code
_entity_poly.pdbx_strand_id
1 'polypeptide(L)'
;TELHRAFNESLQTLKLLGVRSSLYVDESLSMLSGKTATAVFDFYESVIEADILNLTGIQVSLIKANGLRLSLNVCCKADLSALVSGDSIRCEKEDDEEYQHLVFEAKEGDRK
;
A
#
# COMPACT_ATOMS: atom_id res chain seq x y z
N THR A 1 11.49 3.07 10.66
CA THR A 1 11.96 1.90 9.95
C THR A 1 12.30 2.25 8.51
N GLU A 2 12.99 1.35 7.86
CA GLU A 2 13.32 1.57 6.46
C GLU A 2 12.08 1.59 5.58
N LEU A 3 11.11 0.75 5.92
CA LEU A 3 9.87 0.73 5.16
C LEU A 3 9.13 2.05 5.31
N HIS A 4 9.08 2.58 6.52
CA HIS A 4 8.45 3.87 6.75
C HIS A 4 9.13 4.96 5.91
N ARG A 5 10.46 4.93 5.89
CA ARG A 5 11.20 5.91 5.11
C ARG A 5 10.92 5.78 3.62
N ALA A 6 10.87 4.54 3.13
CA ALA A 6 10.61 4.31 1.72
C ALA A 6 9.25 4.86 1.31
N PHE A 7 8.23 4.61 2.11
CA PHE A 7 6.92 5.17 1.83
C PHE A 7 6.92 6.69 1.88
N ASN A 8 7.60 7.23 2.88
CA ASN A 8 7.65 8.68 3.01
C ASN A 8 8.27 9.33 1.80
N GLU A 9 9.39 8.79 1.34
CA GLU A 9 10.06 9.36 0.19
C GLU A 9 9.23 9.25 -1.07
N SER A 10 8.57 8.11 -1.25
CA SER A 10 7.72 7.92 -2.40
C SER A 10 6.56 8.90 -2.39
N LEU A 11 5.93 9.08 -1.23
CA LEU A 11 4.78 9.98 -1.14
C LEU A 11 5.19 11.43 -1.31
N GLN A 12 6.40 11.80 -0.87
CA GLN A 12 6.87 13.15 -1.11
C GLN A 12 7.02 13.42 -2.60
N THR A 13 7.52 12.44 -3.34
CA THR A 13 7.61 12.57 -4.79
C THR A 13 6.24 12.76 -5.40
N LEU A 14 5.25 12.01 -4.94
CA LEU A 14 3.90 12.15 -5.47
C LEU A 14 3.32 13.53 -5.16
N LYS A 15 3.62 14.07 -3.99
CA LYS A 15 3.16 15.42 -3.66
C LYS A 15 3.73 16.45 -4.62
N LEU A 16 4.97 16.26 -5.04
CA LEU A 16 5.57 17.16 -6.02
C LEU A 16 4.88 17.08 -7.36
N LEU A 17 4.22 15.97 -7.63
CA LEU A 17 3.46 15.79 -8.87
C LEU A 17 2.02 16.22 -8.73
N GLY A 18 1.65 16.78 -7.59
CA GLY A 18 0.30 17.25 -7.40
C GLY A 18 -0.66 16.23 -6.81
N VAL A 19 -0.16 15.08 -6.37
CA VAL A 19 -1.00 14.03 -5.80
C VAL A 19 -1.16 14.29 -4.31
N ARG A 20 -2.40 14.27 -3.83
CA ARG A 20 -2.64 14.38 -2.39
C ARG A 20 -2.31 13.04 -1.76
N SER A 21 -1.48 13.06 -0.72
CA SER A 21 -1.05 11.82 -0.13
C SER A 21 -0.96 11.95 1.38
N SER A 22 -1.19 10.84 2.06
CA SER A 22 -1.04 10.76 3.50
C SER A 22 -0.57 9.36 3.87
N LEU A 23 0.09 9.27 5.01
CA LEU A 23 0.67 8.02 5.46
C LEU A 23 0.42 7.85 6.95
N TYR A 24 -0.08 6.69 7.32
CA TYR A 24 -0.19 6.29 8.71
C TYR A 24 0.57 4.98 8.90
N VAL A 25 1.45 4.93 9.88
CA VAL A 25 2.20 3.73 10.20
C VAL A 25 2.01 3.43 11.68
N ASP A 26 1.54 2.22 11.96
CA ASP A 26 1.34 1.77 13.34
C ASP A 26 2.70 1.68 14.01
N GLU A 27 2.82 2.29 15.17
CA GLU A 27 4.08 2.31 15.88
C GLU A 27 4.55 0.93 16.32
N SER A 28 3.63 -0.01 16.41
CA SER A 28 4.00 -1.36 16.80
C SER A 28 4.71 -2.13 15.69
N LEU A 29 4.83 -1.56 14.50
CA LEU A 29 5.52 -2.20 13.39
C LEU A 29 7.01 -1.90 13.47
N SER A 30 7.67 -2.47 14.46
CA SER A 30 9.07 -2.15 14.65
C SER A 30 10.00 -3.09 13.91
N MET A 31 9.59 -4.32 13.70
CA MET A 31 10.45 -5.31 13.08
C MET A 31 9.68 -6.06 12.02
N LEU A 32 10.13 -5.95 10.79
CA LEU A 32 9.56 -6.69 9.68
C LEU A 32 10.68 -7.41 8.97
N SER A 33 10.40 -8.59 8.46
CA SER A 33 11.38 -9.26 7.63
C SER A 33 11.54 -8.48 6.33
N GLY A 34 12.73 -8.57 5.74
CA GLY A 34 12.97 -7.90 4.48
C GLY A 34 12.04 -8.40 3.39
N LYS A 35 11.69 -9.69 3.45
CA LYS A 35 10.80 -10.27 2.46
C LYS A 35 9.42 -9.66 2.54
N THR A 36 8.90 -9.51 3.76
CA THR A 36 7.59 -8.91 3.96
C THR A 36 7.60 -7.44 3.54
N ALA A 37 8.63 -6.71 3.94
CA ALA A 37 8.73 -5.30 3.59
C ALA A 37 8.77 -5.12 2.08
N THR A 38 9.55 -5.96 1.39
CA THR A 38 9.65 -5.88 -0.06
C THR A 38 8.32 -6.16 -0.71
N ALA A 39 7.61 -7.20 -0.26
CA ALA A 39 6.33 -7.57 -0.85
C ALA A 39 5.32 -6.43 -0.69
N VAL A 40 5.29 -5.82 0.48
CA VAL A 40 4.36 -4.74 0.75
C VAL A 40 4.66 -3.53 -0.13
N PHE A 41 5.92 -3.15 -0.21
CA PHE A 41 6.28 -1.97 -0.99
C PHE A 41 6.09 -2.21 -2.48
N ASP A 42 6.38 -3.42 -2.95
CA ASP A 42 6.17 -3.75 -4.36
C ASP A 42 4.70 -3.67 -4.73
N PHE A 43 3.82 -4.13 -3.84
CA PHE A 43 2.40 -4.01 -4.12
C PHE A 43 1.98 -2.54 -4.21
N TYR A 44 2.45 -1.73 -3.27
CA TYR A 44 2.16 -0.32 -3.28
C TYR A 44 2.63 0.34 -4.59
N GLU A 45 3.84 0.02 -5.02
CA GLU A 45 4.35 0.61 -6.26
C GLU A 45 3.56 0.15 -7.47
N SER A 46 3.11 -1.10 -7.48
CA SER A 46 2.26 -1.59 -8.58
C SER A 46 0.99 -0.76 -8.69
N VAL A 47 0.42 -0.41 -7.54
CA VAL A 47 -0.79 0.40 -7.54
C VAL A 47 -0.53 1.79 -8.09
N ILE A 48 0.57 2.41 -7.67
CA ILE A 48 0.94 3.73 -8.17
C ILE A 48 1.12 3.70 -9.67
N GLU A 49 1.85 2.70 -10.16
CA GLU A 49 2.20 2.65 -11.57
C GLU A 49 1.02 2.29 -12.46
N ALA A 50 0.00 1.67 -11.90
CA ALA A 50 -1.12 1.23 -12.71
C ALA A 50 -1.81 2.38 -13.43
N ASP A 51 -1.84 3.56 -12.80
CA ASP A 51 -2.52 4.69 -13.43
C ASP A 51 -1.92 5.99 -12.92
N ILE A 52 -0.62 6.11 -13.00
CA ILE A 52 0.09 7.26 -12.45
C ILE A 52 -0.38 8.58 -13.09
N LEU A 53 -0.74 8.54 -14.35
CA LEU A 53 -1.14 9.77 -15.04
C LEU A 53 -2.48 10.30 -14.58
N ASN A 54 -3.31 9.45 -13.98
CA ASN A 54 -4.62 9.86 -13.49
C ASN A 54 -4.70 9.82 -11.97
N LEU A 55 -3.59 9.57 -11.32
CA LEU A 55 -3.57 9.48 -9.87
C LEU A 55 -3.69 10.88 -9.27
N THR A 56 -4.71 11.10 -8.46
CA THR A 56 -4.92 12.39 -7.82
C THR A 56 -4.86 12.33 -6.31
N GLY A 57 -4.97 11.15 -5.74
CA GLY A 57 -4.88 11.03 -4.30
C GLY A 57 -4.60 9.61 -3.88
N ILE A 58 -3.90 9.46 -2.76
CA ILE A 58 -3.63 8.15 -2.19
C ILE A 58 -3.44 8.30 -0.69
N GLN A 59 -4.10 7.41 0.06
CA GLN A 59 -3.92 7.32 1.50
C GLN A 59 -3.37 5.95 1.81
N VAL A 60 -2.31 5.92 2.57
CA VAL A 60 -1.59 4.69 2.89
C VAL A 60 -1.65 4.46 4.39
N SER A 61 -2.05 3.27 4.80
CA SER A 61 -2.04 2.86 6.19
C SER A 61 -1.34 1.53 6.32
N LEU A 62 -0.39 1.46 7.24
CA LEU A 62 0.30 0.23 7.57
C LEU A 62 -0.03 -0.11 9.01
N ILE A 63 -0.71 -1.20 9.23
CA ILE A 63 -1.08 -1.59 10.59
C ILE A 63 -0.70 -3.04 10.82
N LYS A 64 -0.62 -3.38 12.09
CA LYS A 64 -0.31 -4.73 12.50
C LYS A 64 -1.63 -5.43 12.86
N ALA A 65 -1.89 -6.55 12.16
CA ALA A 65 -3.11 -7.30 12.41
C ALA A 65 -2.87 -8.73 11.94
N ASN A 66 -2.39 -9.57 12.85
CA ASN A 66 -2.01 -10.94 12.51
C ASN A 66 -0.97 -10.96 11.40
N GLY A 67 -0.04 -10.05 11.48
CA GLY A 67 0.93 -9.83 10.43
C GLY A 67 0.87 -8.37 10.06
N LEU A 68 1.03 -8.09 8.80
CA LEU A 68 1.05 -6.72 8.32
C LEU A 68 -0.09 -6.49 7.37
N ARG A 69 -0.82 -5.43 7.58
CA ARG A 69 -1.90 -5.03 6.67
C ARG A 69 -1.58 -3.67 6.09
N LEU A 70 -1.58 -3.61 4.77
CA LEU A 70 -1.44 -2.37 4.03
C LEU A 70 -2.80 -2.01 3.46
N SER A 71 -3.31 -0.85 3.82
CA SER A 71 -4.57 -0.35 3.28
C SER A 71 -4.29 0.85 2.41
N LEU A 72 -4.85 0.85 1.22
CA LEU A 72 -4.69 1.95 0.28
C LEU A 72 -6.04 2.45 -0.15
N ASN A 73 -6.23 3.77 -0.06
CA ASN A 73 -7.38 4.42 -0.69
C ASN A 73 -6.83 5.24 -1.83
N VAL A 74 -7.23 4.90 -3.05
CA VAL A 74 -6.59 5.42 -4.25
C VAL A 74 -7.62 6.11 -5.12
N CYS A 75 -7.31 7.32 -5.51
CA CYS A 75 -8.17 8.10 -6.40
C CYS A 75 -7.50 8.16 -7.76
N CYS A 76 -8.01 7.38 -8.69
CA CYS A 76 -7.52 7.34 -10.06
C CYS A 76 -8.63 6.83 -10.94
N LYS A 77 -8.36 6.69 -12.24
CA LYS A 77 -9.40 6.29 -13.18
C LYS A 77 -9.41 4.81 -13.50
N ALA A 78 -8.25 4.17 -13.47
CA ALA A 78 -8.17 2.77 -13.82
C ALA A 78 -8.79 1.88 -12.75
N ASP A 79 -9.31 0.75 -13.17
CA ASP A 79 -9.83 -0.25 -12.24
C ASP A 79 -8.65 -1.07 -11.73
N LEU A 80 -8.39 -0.98 -10.44
CA LEU A 80 -7.23 -1.60 -9.84
C LEU A 80 -7.48 -3.04 -9.39
N SER A 81 -8.67 -3.58 -9.66
CA SER A 81 -9.00 -4.90 -9.15
C SER A 81 -8.09 -5.99 -9.73
N ALA A 82 -7.50 -5.75 -10.90
CA ALA A 82 -6.61 -6.73 -11.50
C ALA A 82 -5.34 -6.94 -10.69
N LEU A 83 -5.04 -6.03 -9.77
CA LEU A 83 -3.82 -6.13 -8.97
C LEU A 83 -4.00 -7.00 -7.73
N VAL A 84 -5.24 -7.38 -7.42
CA VAL A 84 -5.48 -8.16 -6.21
C VAL A 84 -5.54 -9.63 -6.57
N SER A 85 -4.40 -10.28 -6.48
CA SER A 85 -4.30 -11.70 -6.78
C SER A 85 -3.07 -12.26 -6.08
N GLY A 86 -3.01 -13.56 -5.98
CA GLY A 86 -1.87 -14.22 -5.36
C GLY A 86 -2.32 -15.18 -4.29
N ASP A 87 -1.52 -16.22 -4.08
CA ASP A 87 -1.88 -17.27 -3.14
C ASP A 87 -1.51 -16.95 -1.72
N SER A 88 -0.42 -16.24 -1.53
CA SER A 88 0.08 -16.00 -0.18
C SER A 88 -0.34 -14.65 0.36
N ILE A 89 -1.17 -13.92 -0.37
CA ILE A 89 -1.63 -12.62 0.06
C ILE A 89 -3.14 -12.55 -0.11
N ARG A 90 -3.74 -11.66 0.62
CA ARG A 90 -5.16 -11.46 0.54
C ARG A 90 -5.45 -10.01 0.30
N CYS A 91 -6.18 -9.73 -0.75
CA CYS A 91 -6.50 -8.38 -1.13
C CYS A 91 -7.99 -8.25 -1.34
N GLU A 92 -8.52 -7.11 -0.93
CA GLU A 92 -9.93 -6.78 -1.12
C GLU A 92 -10.00 -5.40 -1.73
N LYS A 93 -11.03 -5.18 -2.49
CA LYS A 93 -11.24 -3.90 -3.12
C LYS A 93 -12.69 -3.50 -2.95
N GLU A 94 -12.89 -2.27 -2.54
CA GLU A 94 -14.20 -1.67 -2.46
C GLU A 94 -14.18 -0.39 -3.25
N ASP A 95 -15.26 -0.13 -3.96
CA ASP A 95 -15.39 1.12 -4.67
C ASP A 95 -16.17 2.08 -3.81
N ASP A 96 -15.59 3.22 -3.55
CA ASP A 96 -16.28 4.31 -2.94
C ASP A 96 -16.45 5.36 -4.01
N GLU A 97 -17.10 6.46 -3.70
CA GLU A 97 -17.42 7.44 -4.72
C GLU A 97 -16.19 7.89 -5.49
N GLU A 98 -15.11 8.15 -4.77
CA GLU A 98 -13.92 8.70 -5.39
C GLU A 98 -12.69 7.84 -5.22
N TYR A 99 -12.76 6.86 -4.36
CA TYR A 99 -11.59 6.07 -4.00
C TYR A 99 -11.85 4.60 -4.23
N GLN A 100 -10.79 3.92 -4.61
CA GLN A 100 -10.77 2.47 -4.59
C GLN A 100 -9.99 2.06 -3.35
N HIS A 101 -10.55 1.17 -2.56
CA HIS A 101 -9.92 0.73 -1.33
C HIS A 101 -9.35 -0.65 -1.56
N LEU A 102 -8.03 -0.78 -1.39
CA LEU A 102 -7.35 -2.05 -1.56
C LEU A 102 -6.67 -2.42 -0.25
N VAL A 103 -6.72 -3.70 0.07
CA VAL A 103 -6.08 -4.21 1.27
C VAL A 103 -5.16 -5.35 0.86
N PHE A 104 -3.93 -5.25 1.28
CA PHE A 104 -2.92 -6.26 1.05
C PHE A 104 -2.46 -6.77 2.41
N GLU A 105 -2.59 -8.05 2.65
CA GLU A 105 -2.19 -8.64 3.92
C GLU A 105 -1.07 -9.63 3.70
N ALA A 106 -0.04 -9.49 4.51
CA ALA A 106 1.08 -10.40 4.48
C ALA A 106 1.28 -10.96 5.88
N LYS A 107 1.32 -12.26 6.00
CA LYS A 107 1.53 -12.86 7.28
C LYS A 107 3.00 -12.79 7.64
N GLU A 108 3.23 -12.28 8.81
CA GLU A 108 4.58 -12.14 9.31
C GLU A 108 4.88 -13.32 10.22
N GLY A 109 6.14 -13.75 10.26
CA GLY A 109 6.52 -14.75 11.20
C GLY A 109 6.29 -16.17 10.77
N ASP A 110 5.94 -16.35 9.54
CA ASP A 110 5.91 -17.68 9.09
C ASP A 110 7.25 -18.19 8.93
N ARG A 111 7.80 -18.68 9.70
CA ARG A 111 9.07 -19.08 9.66
C ARG A 111 9.11 -20.35 9.94
N LYS A 112 9.32 -20.63 9.81
CA LYS A 112 9.49 -21.59 10.29
C LYS A 112 9.88 -22.22 9.64
#